data_2f816a6929ecfdc2b8f97d803e5435a3
#
_entry.id   2f816a6929ecfdc2b8f97d803e5435a3
#
_cell.length_a   1.000
_cell.length_b   1.000
_cell.length_c   1.000
_cell.angle_alpha   90.00
_cell.angle_beta   90.00
_cell.angle_gamma   90.00
#
_symmetry.space_group_name_H-M   'P 1'
#
loop_
_entity.id
_entity.type
_entity.pdbx_description
1 polymer ?
#
loop_
_entity_poly.entity_id
_entity_poly.type
_entity_poly.pdbx_seq_one_letter_code
_entity_poly.pdbx_strand_id
1 'polypeptide(L)'
;MLGALRRSAKEASRTLGRASQLQQQRFLNIHEYQGAELMGKHGINAPPGMPIQKIEDLLPAAKKMADSDGEVVLKSQILAGGRGLGKFKNGLQAGPMMIGCSEGGTSIEDLAEKYPEKIIKIPVDIREGITDAQANEMVEGLQVTTDKKAAAEQIKNMYEMFTSCDCTMVEVNPLAETKDGKLIAADAKLGFDDNAAFRQKELFSLRDTTQEDPRDVQASQYDLNYIGLEGSIGCMVNGAGLAMATMDIIKLHGGSPANFLDVGGNATEAQVVQAFKLLTSDKQVKALLVNIFGGIMKCDVVAQGIVNAAKEVGLKVPLIVRLEGTNVEKGKAILKTSEHTIIPADDLDDAAHKAVKSIS
;
A
#
# COMPACT_ATOMS: atom_id res chain seq x y z
N MET A 1 -4.08 -32.65 23.95
CA MET A 1 -5.03 -31.77 23.27
C MET A 1 -4.78 -30.29 23.52
N LEU A 2 -4.66 -29.79 24.75
CA LEU A 2 -4.42 -28.37 25.04
C LEU A 2 -3.13 -27.77 24.46
N GLY A 3 -2.06 -28.56 24.28
CA GLY A 3 -0.79 -28.10 23.69
C GLY A 3 -0.85 -27.86 22.18
N ALA A 4 -1.67 -28.62 21.45
CA ALA A 4 -1.88 -28.46 20.02
C ALA A 4 -2.75 -27.20 19.73
N LEU A 5 -3.79 -26.97 20.54
CA LEU A 5 -4.62 -25.76 20.46
C LEU A 5 -3.84 -24.48 20.76
N ARG A 6 -2.89 -24.51 21.70
CA ARG A 6 -2.02 -23.35 21.98
C ARG A 6 -0.99 -23.07 20.87
N ARG A 7 -0.49 -24.10 20.17
CA ARG A 7 0.39 -23.90 19.01
C ARG A 7 -0.38 -23.35 17.81
N SER A 8 -1.56 -23.90 17.52
CA SER A 8 -2.47 -23.41 16.48
C SER A 8 -2.90 -21.96 16.72
N ALA A 9 -3.24 -21.58 17.96
CA ALA A 9 -3.59 -20.20 18.32
C ALA A 9 -2.39 -19.23 18.19
N LYS A 10 -1.16 -19.69 18.50
CA LYS A 10 0.06 -18.88 18.32
C LYS A 10 0.45 -18.72 16.84
N GLU A 11 0.23 -19.75 16.03
CA GLU A 11 0.44 -19.68 14.58
C GLU A 11 -0.65 -18.83 13.91
N ALA A 12 -1.91 -18.97 14.30
CA ALA A 12 -3.01 -18.11 13.88
C ALA A 12 -2.76 -16.63 14.27
N SER A 13 -2.27 -16.35 15.48
CA SER A 13 -1.91 -14.99 15.91
C SER A 13 -0.72 -14.42 15.13
N ARG A 14 0.26 -15.26 14.74
CA ARG A 14 1.37 -14.82 13.85
C ARG A 14 0.90 -14.59 12.42
N THR A 15 -0.07 -15.38 11.95
CA THR A 15 -0.65 -15.25 10.60
C THR A 15 -1.60 -14.06 10.53
N LEU A 16 -2.38 -13.79 11.57
CA LEU A 16 -3.18 -12.57 11.73
C LEU A 16 -2.29 -11.31 11.77
N GLY A 17 -1.13 -11.37 12.44
CA GLY A 17 -0.14 -10.30 12.42
C GLY A 17 0.47 -10.06 11.03
N ARG A 18 0.57 -11.10 10.18
CA ARG A 18 1.00 -10.98 8.77
C ARG A 18 -0.14 -10.55 7.85
N ALA A 19 -1.37 -11.00 8.08
CA ALA A 19 -2.54 -10.57 7.29
C ALA A 19 -2.90 -9.10 7.54
N SER A 20 -2.70 -8.58 8.77
CA SER A 20 -2.80 -7.13 9.03
C SER A 20 -1.66 -6.32 8.39
N GLN A 21 -0.56 -6.96 8.00
CA GLN A 21 0.48 -6.34 7.18
C GLN A 21 0.13 -6.31 5.69
N LEU A 22 -0.87 -7.10 5.26
CA LEU A 22 -1.38 -7.15 3.88
C LEU A 22 -2.49 -6.13 3.61
N GLN A 23 -2.96 -5.38 4.59
CA GLN A 23 -3.49 -4.05 4.38
C GLN A 23 -2.30 -3.12 4.08
N GLN A 24 -1.58 -3.39 3.01
CA GLN A 24 -0.80 -2.36 2.35
C GLN A 24 -1.82 -1.35 1.81
N GLN A 25 -2.12 -0.36 2.65
CA GLN A 25 -2.65 0.88 2.15
C GLN A 25 -1.75 1.23 0.98
N ARG A 26 -2.32 1.35 -0.21
CA ARG A 26 -1.58 1.79 -1.37
C ARG A 26 -1.22 3.24 -1.08
N PHE A 27 0.06 3.50 -0.87
CA PHE A 27 0.58 4.84 -0.75
C PHE A 27 1.23 5.18 -2.07
N LEU A 28 0.85 6.29 -2.66
CA LEU A 28 1.65 6.86 -3.73
C LEU A 28 3.05 7.09 -3.19
N ASN A 29 4.04 6.49 -3.83
CA ASN A 29 5.45 6.82 -3.64
C ASN A 29 5.95 7.53 -4.89
N ILE A 30 6.78 8.55 -4.71
CA ILE A 30 7.41 9.29 -5.80
C ILE A 30 8.91 9.03 -5.79
N HIS A 31 9.55 9.25 -6.94
CA HIS A 31 11.00 9.12 -7.06
C HIS A 31 11.74 10.14 -6.19
N GLU A 32 12.95 9.81 -5.76
CA GLU A 32 13.78 10.66 -4.89
C GLU A 32 13.94 12.08 -5.44
N TYR A 33 14.21 12.24 -6.76
CA TYR A 33 14.35 13.58 -7.35
C TYR A 33 13.03 14.39 -7.31
N GLN A 34 11.87 13.73 -7.47
CA GLN A 34 10.56 14.38 -7.35
C GLN A 34 10.30 14.79 -5.90
N GLY A 35 10.71 13.95 -4.94
CA GLY A 35 10.67 14.26 -3.53
C GLY A 35 11.55 15.46 -3.17
N ALA A 36 12.75 15.53 -3.72
CA ALA A 36 13.65 16.67 -3.54
C ALA A 36 13.05 17.99 -4.09
N GLU A 37 12.42 17.94 -5.27
CA GLU A 37 11.71 19.10 -5.85
C GLU A 37 10.53 19.54 -4.97
N LEU A 38 9.74 18.57 -4.46
CA LEU A 38 8.61 18.86 -3.57
C LEU A 38 9.09 19.50 -2.27
N MET A 39 10.13 18.94 -1.65
CA MET A 39 10.76 19.49 -0.45
C MET A 39 11.25 20.93 -0.69
N GLY A 40 11.89 21.18 -1.83
CA GLY A 40 12.34 22.53 -2.20
C GLY A 40 11.19 23.53 -2.32
N LYS A 41 10.03 23.15 -2.86
CA LYS A 41 8.82 24.00 -2.94
C LYS A 41 8.29 24.39 -1.55
N HIS A 42 8.52 23.53 -0.55
CA HIS A 42 8.14 23.78 0.85
C HIS A 42 9.25 24.38 1.69
N GLY A 43 10.32 24.91 1.08
CA GLY A 43 11.43 25.54 1.80
C GLY A 43 12.30 24.58 2.59
N ILE A 44 12.26 23.28 2.29
CA ILE A 44 13.14 22.28 2.88
C ILE A 44 14.38 22.15 1.99
N ASN A 45 15.55 22.29 2.57
CA ASN A 45 16.79 22.15 1.81
C ASN A 45 17.03 20.70 1.41
N ALA A 46 17.17 20.46 0.12
CA ALA A 46 17.51 19.16 -0.46
C ALA A 46 18.71 19.32 -1.42
N PRO A 47 19.50 18.27 -1.65
CA PRO A 47 20.56 18.31 -2.65
C PRO A 47 19.98 18.62 -4.03
N PRO A 48 20.63 19.47 -4.83
CA PRO A 48 20.21 19.68 -6.21
C PRO A 48 20.35 18.37 -6.99
N GLY A 49 19.35 18.04 -7.81
CA GLY A 49 19.33 16.83 -8.64
C GLY A 49 18.83 17.09 -10.05
N MET A 50 19.22 16.24 -10.99
CA MET A 50 18.73 16.29 -12.37
C MET A 50 18.36 14.88 -12.84
N PRO A 51 17.08 14.62 -13.20
CA PRO A 51 16.69 13.32 -13.73
C PRO A 51 17.31 13.09 -15.11
N ILE A 52 17.81 11.88 -15.33
CA ILE A 52 18.41 11.45 -16.61
C ILE A 52 17.58 10.28 -17.11
N GLN A 53 16.98 10.44 -18.29
CA GLN A 53 16.16 9.41 -18.92
C GLN A 53 16.91 8.65 -20.02
N LYS A 54 17.93 9.28 -20.60
CA LYS A 54 18.74 8.69 -21.68
C LYS A 54 20.21 8.76 -21.33
N ILE A 55 20.95 7.73 -21.69
CA ILE A 55 22.40 7.65 -21.39
C ILE A 55 23.20 8.80 -22.04
N GLU A 56 22.69 9.33 -23.14
CA GLU A 56 23.29 10.46 -23.89
C GLU A 56 23.31 11.76 -23.06
N ASP A 57 22.34 11.92 -22.14
CA ASP A 57 22.21 13.10 -21.29
C ASP A 57 23.11 13.05 -20.05
N LEU A 58 23.76 11.90 -19.78
CA LEU A 58 24.56 11.69 -18.58
C LEU A 58 25.73 12.67 -18.48
N LEU A 59 26.55 12.76 -19.52
CA LEU A 59 27.73 13.63 -19.52
C LEU A 59 27.39 15.13 -19.45
N PRO A 60 26.39 15.63 -20.23
CA PRO A 60 25.95 17.01 -20.10
C PRO A 60 25.41 17.33 -18.69
N ALA A 61 24.61 16.43 -18.10
CA ALA A 61 24.08 16.60 -16.76
C ALA A 61 25.20 16.58 -15.71
N ALA A 62 26.11 15.62 -15.77
CA ALA A 62 27.26 15.54 -14.84
C ALA A 62 28.09 16.82 -14.86
N LYS A 63 28.41 17.37 -16.04
CA LYS A 63 29.16 18.64 -16.15
C LYS A 63 28.43 19.83 -15.55
N LYS A 64 27.08 19.83 -15.61
CA LYS A 64 26.25 20.92 -15.05
C LYS A 64 26.12 20.81 -13.54
N MET A 65 26.15 19.59 -13.00
CA MET A 65 25.90 19.30 -11.59
C MET A 65 27.17 19.14 -10.78
N ALA A 66 28.34 18.99 -11.42
CA ALA A 66 29.61 18.82 -10.74
C ALA A 66 29.88 19.97 -9.75
N ASP A 67 30.31 19.61 -8.55
CA ASP A 67 30.75 20.54 -7.53
C ASP A 67 32.14 21.15 -7.85
N SER A 68 32.72 21.88 -6.90
CA SER A 68 34.05 22.48 -7.04
C SER A 68 35.16 21.46 -7.27
N ASP A 69 34.96 20.23 -6.79
CA ASP A 69 35.93 19.12 -6.87
C ASP A 69 35.69 18.25 -8.11
N GLY A 70 34.64 18.55 -8.90
CA GLY A 70 34.26 17.85 -10.12
C GLY A 70 33.52 16.53 -9.91
N GLU A 71 33.04 16.29 -8.69
CA GLU A 71 32.33 15.08 -8.30
C GLU A 71 30.82 15.20 -8.48
N VAL A 72 30.17 14.09 -8.85
CA VAL A 72 28.71 13.93 -8.90
C VAL A 72 28.30 12.55 -8.42
N VAL A 73 27.14 12.45 -7.81
CA VAL A 73 26.57 11.17 -7.41
C VAL A 73 25.47 10.76 -8.42
N LEU A 74 25.64 9.59 -9.02
CA LEU A 74 24.62 8.98 -9.88
C LEU A 74 23.78 8.00 -9.06
N LYS A 75 22.48 8.27 -8.94
CA LYS A 75 21.53 7.43 -8.19
C LYS A 75 20.51 6.79 -9.13
N SER A 76 20.29 5.48 -9.01
CA SER A 76 19.19 4.82 -9.72
C SER A 76 17.86 5.20 -9.07
N GLN A 77 16.89 5.58 -9.88
CA GLN A 77 15.55 5.95 -9.41
C GLN A 77 14.65 4.72 -9.45
N ILE A 78 14.51 4.06 -8.31
CA ILE A 78 13.64 2.90 -8.12
C ILE A 78 12.70 3.18 -6.95
N LEU A 79 11.42 2.81 -7.09
CA LEU A 79 10.44 2.86 -6.01
C LEU A 79 10.61 1.68 -5.04
N ALA A 80 11.83 1.34 -4.66
CA ALA A 80 12.11 0.29 -3.71
C ALA A 80 11.69 0.76 -2.31
N GLY A 81 10.41 0.52 -1.98
CA GLY A 81 9.89 0.70 -0.64
C GLY A 81 10.16 -0.52 0.21
N GLY A 82 10.51 -0.37 1.45
CA GLY A 82 10.49 -1.47 2.39
C GLY A 82 11.65 -1.58 3.35
N ARG A 83 12.20 -0.48 3.77
CA ARG A 83 13.02 -0.49 4.97
C ARG A 83 12.30 0.33 6.02
N GLY A 84 11.70 -0.40 6.99
CA GLY A 84 11.27 0.17 8.24
C GLY A 84 9.96 0.95 8.22
N LEU A 85 8.85 0.27 7.99
CA LEU A 85 7.56 0.79 8.44
C LEU A 85 7.57 0.85 9.96
N GLY A 86 7.74 2.04 10.51
CA GLY A 86 7.50 2.30 11.92
C GLY A 86 6.10 1.81 12.28
N LYS A 87 6.02 0.73 13.07
CA LYS A 87 4.74 0.22 13.56
C LYS A 87 4.16 1.24 14.53
N PHE A 88 3.17 2.02 14.09
CA PHE A 88 2.28 2.74 14.98
C PHE A 88 1.50 1.73 15.84
N LYS A 89 2.00 1.45 17.03
CA LYS A 89 1.18 0.85 18.08
C LYS A 89 0.41 1.98 18.75
N ASN A 90 -0.93 1.91 18.68
CA ASN A 90 -1.91 2.80 19.33
C ASN A 90 -2.16 4.15 18.61
N GLY A 91 -2.58 4.11 17.34
CA GLY A 91 -2.72 5.28 16.49
C GLY A 91 -4.07 5.98 16.40
N LEU A 92 -5.06 5.71 17.22
CA LEU A 92 -6.37 6.33 17.03
C LEU A 92 -6.64 7.59 17.87
N GLN A 93 -5.72 8.01 18.74
CA GLN A 93 -5.87 9.22 19.59
C GLN A 93 -4.69 10.19 19.59
N ALA A 94 -3.54 9.81 19.08
CA ALA A 94 -2.39 10.72 18.94
C ALA A 94 -2.27 11.13 17.48
N GLY A 95 -2.30 12.42 17.18
CA GLY A 95 -2.07 12.99 15.86
C GLY A 95 -0.72 12.56 15.25
N PRO A 96 -0.21 13.27 14.24
CA PRO A 96 1.11 13.00 13.67
C PRO A 96 2.18 12.92 14.74
N MET A 97 3.16 12.02 14.55
CA MET A 97 4.28 11.87 15.47
C MET A 97 5.58 12.13 14.73
N MET A 98 6.37 13.04 15.26
CA MET A 98 7.74 13.22 14.82
C MET A 98 8.65 12.22 15.55
N ILE A 99 9.50 11.52 14.81
CA ILE A 99 10.44 10.56 15.33
C ILE A 99 11.83 10.95 14.81
N GLY A 100 12.80 11.07 15.69
CA GLY A 100 14.16 11.39 15.33
C GLY A 100 15.17 10.59 16.12
N CYS A 101 16.41 10.52 15.61
CA CYS A 101 17.55 9.93 16.28
C CYS A 101 18.82 10.67 15.84
N SER A 102 19.71 10.99 16.80
CA SER A 102 21.00 11.63 16.52
C SER A 102 21.98 10.71 15.80
N GLU A 103 21.78 9.40 15.88
CA GLU A 103 22.58 8.39 15.19
C GLU A 103 21.97 8.13 13.80
N GLY A 104 22.45 8.83 12.79
CA GLY A 104 21.95 8.72 11.42
C GLY A 104 22.54 7.55 10.62
N GLY A 105 21.97 7.30 9.41
CA GLY A 105 22.57 6.41 8.41
C GLY A 105 22.27 4.91 8.56
N THR A 106 21.48 4.50 9.56
CA THR A 106 21.00 3.11 9.75
C THR A 106 19.48 3.08 9.88
N SER A 107 18.90 1.86 9.86
CA SER A 107 17.46 1.69 10.08
C SER A 107 17.07 2.19 11.47
N ILE A 108 16.03 3.03 11.56
CA ILE A 108 15.54 3.55 12.85
C ILE A 108 14.94 2.43 13.71
N GLU A 109 14.47 1.33 13.10
CA GLU A 109 13.99 0.15 13.83
C GLU A 109 15.13 -0.56 14.55
N ASP A 110 16.26 -0.74 13.87
CA ASP A 110 17.46 -1.35 14.48
C ASP A 110 17.99 -0.48 15.61
N LEU A 111 17.93 0.85 15.44
CA LEU A 111 18.31 1.80 16.49
C LEU A 111 17.33 1.77 17.66
N ALA A 112 16.03 1.70 17.39
CA ALA A 112 15.00 1.62 18.43
C ALA A 112 15.05 0.31 19.22
N GLU A 113 15.55 -0.78 18.63
CA GLU A 113 15.78 -2.04 19.34
C GLU A 113 17.05 -1.99 20.19
N LYS A 114 18.15 -1.42 19.66
CA LYS A 114 19.46 -1.39 20.34
C LYS A 114 19.62 -0.24 21.34
N TYR A 115 19.07 0.91 21.01
CA TYR A 115 19.25 2.17 21.76
C TYR A 115 17.92 2.93 21.88
N PRO A 116 16.89 2.36 22.51
CA PRO A 116 15.55 2.96 22.60
C PRO A 116 15.56 4.35 23.27
N GLU A 117 16.54 4.61 24.14
CA GLU A 117 16.72 5.90 24.82
C GLU A 117 17.20 7.03 23.90
N LYS A 118 17.75 6.71 22.73
CA LYS A 118 18.18 7.71 21.73
C LYS A 118 17.07 8.11 20.76
N ILE A 119 15.93 7.43 20.81
CA ILE A 119 14.80 7.73 19.95
C ILE A 119 13.94 8.82 20.57
N ILE A 120 13.88 9.94 19.88
CA ILE A 120 13.03 11.08 20.22
C ILE A 120 11.66 10.85 19.61
N LYS A 121 10.60 11.04 20.41
CA LYS A 121 9.21 10.88 19.94
C LYS A 121 8.39 12.06 20.42
N ILE A 122 7.96 12.91 19.51
CA ILE A 122 7.21 14.12 19.81
C ILE A 122 5.84 14.01 19.13
N PRO A 123 4.76 13.78 19.87
CA PRO A 123 3.42 13.82 19.32
C PRO A 123 3.01 15.25 19.01
N VAL A 124 2.34 15.46 17.87
CA VAL A 124 1.83 16.77 17.45
C VAL A 124 0.31 16.74 17.47
N ASP A 125 -0.31 17.70 18.12
CA ASP A 125 -1.78 17.84 18.08
C ASP A 125 -2.19 18.33 16.69
N ILE A 126 -3.11 17.61 16.07
CA ILE A 126 -3.58 17.90 14.70
C ILE A 126 -4.31 19.24 14.59
N ARG A 127 -4.84 19.77 15.70
CA ARG A 127 -5.60 21.01 15.72
C ARG A 127 -4.68 22.22 15.91
N GLU A 128 -3.63 22.07 16.71
CA GLU A 128 -2.68 23.13 17.02
C GLU A 128 -1.51 23.16 16.04
N GLY A 129 -1.20 22.01 15.43
CA GLY A 129 -0.03 21.84 14.60
C GLY A 129 1.27 21.79 15.42
N ILE A 130 2.40 21.86 14.72
CA ILE A 130 3.71 21.86 15.35
C ILE A 130 3.99 23.20 16.03
N THR A 131 4.42 23.17 17.28
CA THR A 131 4.83 24.36 18.03
C THR A 131 6.34 24.62 17.92
N ASP A 132 6.76 25.86 18.14
CA ASP A 132 8.20 26.22 18.19
C ASP A 132 8.94 25.43 19.27
N ALA A 133 8.29 25.14 20.40
CA ALA A 133 8.87 24.34 21.48
C ALA A 133 9.17 22.91 21.00
N GLN A 134 8.24 22.26 20.31
CA GLN A 134 8.41 20.92 19.75
C GLN A 134 9.47 20.86 18.65
N ALA A 135 9.50 21.87 17.77
CA ALA A 135 10.55 21.95 16.74
C ALA A 135 11.94 22.11 17.37
N ASN A 136 12.08 22.95 18.39
CA ASN A 136 13.34 23.12 19.11
C ASN A 136 13.74 21.87 19.90
N GLU A 137 12.79 21.17 20.54
CA GLU A 137 13.02 19.91 21.21
C GLU A 137 13.59 18.86 20.25
N MET A 138 13.03 18.77 19.03
CA MET A 138 13.57 17.87 18.00
C MET A 138 15.00 18.26 17.59
N VAL A 139 15.26 19.55 17.34
CA VAL A 139 16.58 20.05 16.96
C VAL A 139 17.64 19.77 18.05
N GLU A 140 17.27 19.94 19.32
CA GLU A 140 18.17 19.62 20.45
C GLU A 140 18.43 18.13 20.55
N GLY A 141 17.39 17.31 20.43
CA GLY A 141 17.53 15.87 20.50
C GLY A 141 18.32 15.28 19.33
N LEU A 142 18.22 15.87 18.13
CA LEU A 142 19.06 15.52 16.98
C LEU A 142 20.51 16.01 17.12
N GLN A 143 20.84 16.79 18.17
CA GLN A 143 22.17 17.33 18.44
C GLN A 143 22.70 18.22 17.30
N VAL A 144 21.80 18.97 16.65
CA VAL A 144 22.17 19.90 15.57
C VAL A 144 23.15 20.96 16.12
N THR A 145 24.28 21.14 15.43
CA THR A 145 25.37 22.05 15.83
C THR A 145 25.34 23.38 15.09
N THR A 146 24.69 23.44 13.93
CA THR A 146 24.56 24.63 13.10
C THR A 146 23.48 25.59 13.61
N ASP A 147 22.95 26.47 12.75
CA ASP A 147 21.89 27.41 13.12
C ASP A 147 20.59 26.67 13.56
N LYS A 148 20.43 26.55 14.87
CA LYS A 148 19.29 25.87 15.50
C LYS A 148 17.95 26.51 15.11
N LYS A 149 17.91 27.80 14.85
CA LYS A 149 16.69 28.49 14.44
C LYS A 149 16.29 28.10 13.02
N ALA A 150 17.27 28.08 12.10
CA ALA A 150 17.04 27.61 10.74
C ALA A 150 16.69 26.13 10.73
N ALA A 151 17.30 25.29 11.58
CA ALA A 151 16.97 23.89 11.73
C ALA A 151 15.52 23.68 12.23
N ALA A 152 15.08 24.43 13.23
CA ALA A 152 13.71 24.37 13.72
C ALA A 152 12.69 24.76 12.64
N GLU A 153 13.04 25.73 11.80
CA GLU A 153 12.21 26.11 10.66
C GLU A 153 12.11 24.97 9.61
N GLN A 154 13.21 24.26 9.34
CA GLN A 154 13.19 23.07 8.47
C GLN A 154 12.26 21.99 9.01
N ILE A 155 12.27 21.73 10.31
CA ILE A 155 11.37 20.75 10.95
C ILE A 155 9.91 21.20 10.79
N LYS A 156 9.60 22.47 10.99
CA LYS A 156 8.24 23.02 10.78
C LYS A 156 7.80 22.89 9.32
N ASN A 157 8.68 23.19 8.37
CA ASN A 157 8.42 23.06 6.95
C ASN A 157 8.14 21.60 6.54
N MET A 158 8.87 20.62 7.14
CA MET A 158 8.58 19.19 6.92
C MET A 158 7.20 18.81 7.43
N TYR A 159 6.78 19.33 8.57
CA TYR A 159 5.43 19.09 9.09
C TYR A 159 4.35 19.74 8.22
N GLU A 160 4.58 20.97 7.75
CA GLU A 160 3.65 21.66 6.83
C GLU A 160 3.51 20.89 5.51
N MET A 161 4.61 20.43 4.92
CA MET A 161 4.59 19.57 3.75
C MET A 161 3.83 18.28 4.04
N PHE A 162 4.09 17.62 5.18
CA PHE A 162 3.40 16.41 5.58
C PHE A 162 1.88 16.58 5.60
N THR A 163 1.40 17.67 6.18
CA THR A 163 -0.05 17.94 6.30
C THR A 163 -0.69 18.47 5.01
N SER A 164 -0.04 19.39 4.32
CA SER A 164 -0.59 20.02 3.11
C SER A 164 -0.59 19.09 1.89
N CYS A 165 0.34 18.15 1.84
CA CYS A 165 0.44 17.15 0.77
C CYS A 165 -0.27 15.82 1.08
N ASP A 166 -1.01 15.73 2.19
CA ASP A 166 -1.66 14.49 2.64
C ASP A 166 -0.66 13.33 2.74
N CYS A 167 0.52 13.59 3.27
CA CYS A 167 1.49 12.54 3.50
C CYS A 167 1.03 11.60 4.61
N THR A 168 1.30 10.33 4.43
CA THR A 168 1.17 9.28 5.47
C THR A 168 2.49 9.04 6.17
N MET A 169 3.60 9.32 5.46
CA MET A 169 4.94 9.18 5.95
C MET A 169 5.88 10.18 5.25
N VAL A 170 6.74 10.79 6.03
CA VAL A 170 7.93 11.51 5.56
C VAL A 170 9.10 10.94 6.32
N GLU A 171 10.03 10.30 5.62
CA GLU A 171 11.28 9.77 6.18
C GLU A 171 12.44 10.53 5.54
N VAL A 172 13.28 11.15 6.37
CA VAL A 172 14.50 11.81 5.94
C VAL A 172 15.68 11.10 6.59
N ASN A 173 16.55 10.48 5.78
CA ASN A 173 17.68 9.74 6.29
C ASN A 173 18.84 9.68 5.27
N PRO A 174 19.93 10.41 5.52
CA PRO A 174 20.16 11.26 6.67
C PRO A 174 19.64 12.70 6.51
N LEU A 175 19.37 13.34 7.65
CA LEU A 175 19.32 14.78 7.76
C LEU A 175 20.74 15.26 8.13
N ALA A 176 21.42 15.92 7.22
CA ALA A 176 22.86 16.16 7.30
C ALA A 176 23.19 17.64 7.46
N GLU A 177 24.21 17.93 8.27
CA GLU A 177 24.80 19.27 8.35
C GLU A 177 25.93 19.40 7.32
N THR A 178 25.91 20.49 6.56
CA THR A 178 26.93 20.79 5.56
C THR A 178 28.06 21.64 6.16
N LYS A 179 29.20 21.70 5.47
CA LYS A 179 30.36 22.50 5.90
C LYS A 179 30.06 24.01 5.97
N ASP A 180 29.10 24.49 5.19
CA ASP A 180 28.64 25.87 5.18
C ASP A 180 27.52 26.14 6.20
N GLY A 181 27.27 25.20 7.10
CA GLY A 181 26.36 25.37 8.24
C GLY A 181 24.89 25.27 7.90
N LYS A 182 24.52 24.56 6.82
CA LYS A 182 23.13 24.31 6.46
C LYS A 182 22.72 22.90 6.82
N LEU A 183 21.45 22.74 7.19
CA LEU A 183 20.82 21.45 7.36
C LEU A 183 20.19 21.02 6.03
N ILE A 184 20.49 19.83 5.54
CA ILE A 184 20.02 19.30 4.26
C ILE A 184 19.39 17.92 4.46
N ALA A 185 18.18 17.72 3.92
CA ALA A 185 17.55 16.42 3.75
C ALA A 185 18.24 15.69 2.58
N ALA A 186 19.25 14.87 2.87
CA ALA A 186 20.10 14.27 1.85
C ALA A 186 19.40 13.16 1.06
N ASP A 187 18.50 12.44 1.69
CA ASP A 187 17.59 11.48 1.08
C ASP A 187 16.25 11.53 1.80
N ALA A 188 15.15 11.41 1.06
CA ALA A 188 13.82 11.38 1.63
C ALA A 188 12.90 10.40 0.91
N LYS A 189 12.06 9.73 1.70
CA LYS A 189 10.96 8.91 1.20
C LYS A 189 9.65 9.52 1.65
N LEU A 190 8.78 9.72 0.69
CA LEU A 190 7.49 10.35 0.86
C LEU A 190 6.40 9.37 0.46
N GLY A 191 5.50 9.06 1.37
CA GLY A 191 4.30 8.28 1.13
C GLY A 191 3.07 9.16 1.29
N PHE A 192 2.10 9.05 0.38
CA PHE A 192 0.91 9.90 0.33
C PHE A 192 -0.35 9.08 0.46
N ASP A 193 -1.40 9.65 1.01
CA ASP A 193 -2.71 8.99 1.15
C ASP A 193 -3.41 8.90 -0.21
N ASP A 194 -3.60 7.69 -0.72
CA ASP A 194 -4.31 7.45 -1.98
C ASP A 194 -5.74 8.00 -1.97
N ASN A 195 -6.37 8.10 -0.80
CA ASN A 195 -7.68 8.72 -0.68
C ASN A 195 -7.65 10.24 -0.94
N ALA A 196 -6.49 10.86 -0.92
CA ALA A 196 -6.32 12.28 -1.24
C ALA A 196 -6.15 12.56 -2.75
N ALA A 197 -6.11 11.54 -3.61
CA ALA A 197 -5.89 11.70 -5.06
C ALA A 197 -6.83 12.72 -5.72
N PHE A 198 -8.08 12.82 -5.25
CA PHE A 198 -9.06 13.76 -5.81
C PHE A 198 -8.67 15.24 -5.61
N ARG A 199 -7.90 15.56 -4.56
CA ARG A 199 -7.43 16.92 -4.25
C ARG A 199 -5.95 17.14 -4.53
N GLN A 200 -5.14 16.08 -4.59
CA GLN A 200 -3.69 16.13 -4.83
C GLN A 200 -3.33 15.74 -6.28
N LYS A 201 -4.04 16.27 -7.27
CA LYS A 201 -3.94 15.85 -8.68
C LYS A 201 -2.54 16.01 -9.27
N GLU A 202 -1.83 17.09 -8.96
CA GLU A 202 -0.46 17.31 -9.45
C GLU A 202 0.49 16.27 -8.87
N LEU A 203 0.37 15.98 -7.58
CA LEU A 203 1.19 14.99 -6.90
C LEU A 203 0.95 13.59 -7.48
N PHE A 204 -0.31 13.21 -7.66
CA PHE A 204 -0.68 11.90 -8.21
C PHE A 204 -0.33 11.74 -9.70
N SER A 205 -0.11 12.85 -10.43
CA SER A 205 0.43 12.79 -11.80
C SER A 205 1.89 12.34 -11.85
N LEU A 206 2.61 12.37 -10.73
CA LEU A 206 4.00 11.90 -10.61
C LEU A 206 4.12 10.38 -10.43
N ARG A 207 2.99 9.66 -10.32
CA ARG A 207 2.95 8.22 -10.14
C ARG A 207 3.65 7.50 -11.29
N ASP A 208 4.64 6.69 -10.98
CA ASP A 208 5.32 5.83 -11.94
C ASP A 208 4.74 4.42 -11.90
N THR A 209 3.83 4.13 -12.83
CA THR A 209 3.19 2.81 -12.95
C THR A 209 4.10 1.74 -13.54
N THR A 210 5.28 2.09 -14.06
CA THR A 210 6.20 1.12 -14.70
C THR A 210 6.85 0.17 -13.70
N GLN A 211 6.86 0.54 -12.42
CA GLN A 211 7.44 -0.25 -11.33
C GLN A 211 6.37 -0.94 -10.45
N GLU A 212 5.10 -0.80 -10.81
CA GLU A 212 3.99 -1.45 -10.12
C GLU A 212 3.63 -2.79 -10.79
N ASP A 213 2.91 -3.66 -10.08
CA ASP A 213 2.35 -4.87 -10.71
C ASP A 213 1.38 -4.45 -11.82
N PRO A 214 1.58 -4.90 -13.07
CA PRO A 214 0.70 -4.53 -14.18
C PRO A 214 -0.78 -4.87 -13.93
N ARG A 215 -1.07 -5.90 -13.12
CA ARG A 215 -2.43 -6.27 -12.74
C ARG A 215 -3.05 -5.24 -11.80
N ASP A 216 -2.25 -4.69 -10.87
CA ASP A 216 -2.68 -3.62 -9.96
C ASP A 216 -2.98 -2.33 -10.73
N VAL A 217 -2.11 -1.99 -11.69
CA VAL A 217 -2.31 -0.83 -12.58
C VAL A 217 -3.58 -0.99 -13.41
N GLN A 218 -3.79 -2.19 -13.99
CA GLN A 218 -4.99 -2.47 -14.76
C GLN A 218 -6.26 -2.42 -13.89
N ALA A 219 -6.22 -2.99 -12.69
CA ALA A 219 -7.34 -2.98 -11.75
C ALA A 219 -7.77 -1.55 -11.39
N SER A 220 -6.79 -0.67 -11.12
CA SER A 220 -7.07 0.71 -10.74
C SER A 220 -7.78 1.53 -11.82
N GLN A 221 -7.63 1.18 -13.11
CA GLN A 221 -8.34 1.84 -14.21
C GLN A 221 -9.85 1.58 -14.19
N TYR A 222 -10.29 0.55 -13.47
CA TYR A 222 -11.68 0.14 -13.34
C TYR A 222 -12.22 0.29 -11.91
N ASP A 223 -11.55 1.07 -11.06
CA ASP A 223 -11.89 1.23 -9.64
C ASP A 223 -11.97 -0.10 -8.87
N LEU A 224 -11.17 -1.07 -9.27
CA LEU A 224 -11.03 -2.35 -8.59
C LEU A 224 -9.84 -2.30 -7.63
N ASN A 225 -10.06 -2.76 -6.40
CA ASN A 225 -8.98 -2.90 -5.43
C ASN A 225 -8.40 -4.32 -5.51
N TYR A 226 -7.27 -4.46 -6.20
CA TYR A 226 -6.58 -5.73 -6.44
C TYR A 226 -5.17 -5.73 -5.81
N ILE A 227 -4.78 -6.84 -5.22
CA ILE A 227 -3.41 -7.11 -4.75
C ILE A 227 -3.09 -8.56 -5.10
N GLY A 228 -2.04 -8.77 -5.90
CA GLY A 228 -1.54 -10.10 -6.22
C GLY A 228 -0.87 -10.79 -5.03
N LEU A 229 -1.11 -12.09 -4.86
CA LEU A 229 -0.51 -12.94 -3.84
C LEU A 229 0.05 -14.22 -4.49
N GLU A 230 0.88 -14.95 -3.73
CA GLU A 230 1.36 -16.26 -4.13
C GLU A 230 0.35 -17.34 -3.69
N GLY A 231 -0.53 -17.75 -4.60
CA GLY A 231 -1.54 -18.75 -4.31
C GLY A 231 -2.20 -19.31 -5.56
N SER A 232 -3.18 -20.19 -5.39
CA SER A 232 -3.84 -20.93 -6.49
C SER A 232 -5.36 -20.72 -6.56
N ILE A 233 -5.96 -20.04 -5.60
CA ILE A 233 -7.39 -19.76 -5.58
C ILE A 233 -7.60 -18.25 -5.77
N GLY A 234 -8.11 -17.86 -6.94
CA GLY A 234 -8.47 -16.50 -7.25
C GLY A 234 -9.74 -16.10 -6.49
N CYS A 235 -9.74 -14.93 -5.87
CA CYS A 235 -10.84 -14.43 -5.03
C CYS A 235 -11.44 -13.17 -5.61
N MET A 236 -12.77 -13.09 -5.67
CA MET A 236 -13.52 -11.87 -5.98
C MET A 236 -14.64 -11.69 -4.94
N VAL A 237 -14.66 -10.53 -4.31
CA VAL A 237 -15.65 -10.20 -3.27
C VAL A 237 -16.12 -8.76 -3.40
N ASN A 238 -17.21 -8.42 -2.72
CA ASN A 238 -17.69 -7.04 -2.60
C ASN A 238 -17.57 -6.54 -1.16
N GLY A 239 -16.42 -6.00 -0.86
CA GLY A 239 -16.08 -5.44 0.46
C GLY A 239 -14.77 -5.98 1.03
N ALA A 240 -13.90 -5.07 1.46
CA ALA A 240 -12.56 -5.40 1.93
C ALA A 240 -12.55 -6.37 3.13
N GLY A 241 -13.47 -6.17 4.10
CA GLY A 241 -13.60 -7.08 5.25
C GLY A 241 -14.02 -8.50 4.82
N LEU A 242 -14.91 -8.60 3.84
CA LEU A 242 -15.33 -9.89 3.28
C LEU A 242 -14.19 -10.56 2.52
N ALA A 243 -13.34 -9.78 1.81
CA ALA A 243 -12.16 -10.29 1.14
C ALA A 243 -11.17 -10.91 2.12
N MET A 244 -10.89 -10.22 3.22
CA MET A 244 -9.99 -10.73 4.26
C MET A 244 -10.53 -12.02 4.88
N ALA A 245 -11.81 -12.05 5.26
CA ALA A 245 -12.45 -13.24 5.80
C ALA A 245 -12.44 -14.42 4.80
N THR A 246 -12.65 -14.14 3.51
CA THR A 246 -12.60 -15.17 2.45
C THR A 246 -11.20 -15.75 2.31
N MET A 247 -10.16 -14.93 2.35
CA MET A 247 -8.78 -15.40 2.29
C MET A 247 -8.38 -16.21 3.53
N ASP A 248 -8.84 -15.81 4.70
CA ASP A 248 -8.55 -16.50 5.96
C ASP A 248 -9.20 -17.89 5.99
N ILE A 249 -10.46 -18.00 5.58
CA ILE A 249 -11.15 -19.30 5.57
C ILE A 249 -10.57 -20.25 4.52
N ILE A 250 -10.13 -19.75 3.35
CA ILE A 250 -9.39 -20.56 2.36
C ILE A 250 -8.13 -21.17 3.00
N LYS A 251 -7.38 -20.35 3.76
CA LYS A 251 -6.17 -20.83 4.46
C LYS A 251 -6.49 -21.86 5.55
N LEU A 252 -7.59 -21.68 6.28
CA LEU A 252 -8.04 -22.66 7.29
C LEU A 252 -8.34 -24.03 6.67
N HIS A 253 -8.87 -24.07 5.44
CA HIS A 253 -9.09 -25.30 4.68
C HIS A 253 -7.83 -25.82 3.97
N GLY A 254 -6.66 -25.22 4.20
CA GLY A 254 -5.38 -25.65 3.61
C GLY A 254 -5.11 -25.15 2.20
N GLY A 255 -5.92 -24.23 1.67
CA GLY A 255 -5.72 -23.59 0.38
C GLY A 255 -4.84 -22.33 0.47
N SER A 256 -4.51 -21.78 -0.69
CA SER A 256 -3.73 -20.53 -0.81
C SER A 256 -4.45 -19.54 -1.71
N PRO A 257 -4.89 -18.36 -1.18
CA PRO A 257 -5.48 -17.32 -1.98
C PRO A 257 -4.43 -16.70 -2.91
N ALA A 258 -4.79 -16.51 -4.19
CA ALA A 258 -3.92 -15.95 -5.23
C ALA A 258 -3.93 -14.41 -5.26
N ASN A 259 -4.94 -13.81 -4.65
CA ASN A 259 -5.11 -12.35 -4.64
C ASN A 259 -6.08 -11.90 -3.56
N PHE A 260 -5.99 -10.61 -3.24
CA PHE A 260 -7.09 -9.82 -2.70
C PHE A 260 -7.78 -9.12 -3.88
N LEU A 261 -9.10 -9.14 -3.95
CA LEU A 261 -9.87 -8.36 -4.93
C LEU A 261 -11.23 -7.98 -4.37
N ASP A 262 -11.40 -6.68 -4.14
CA ASP A 262 -12.66 -6.07 -3.74
C ASP A 262 -13.22 -5.28 -4.93
N VAL A 263 -14.40 -5.67 -5.41
CA VAL A 263 -15.09 -4.98 -6.51
C VAL A 263 -15.97 -3.83 -6.03
N GLY A 264 -16.05 -3.62 -4.69
CA GLY A 264 -16.90 -2.60 -4.09
C GLY A 264 -18.39 -2.95 -4.01
N GLY A 265 -19.13 -2.10 -3.30
CA GLY A 265 -20.57 -2.31 -3.03
C GLY A 265 -21.52 -1.98 -4.20
N ASN A 266 -21.01 -1.39 -5.29
CA ASN A 266 -21.76 -0.93 -6.46
C ASN A 266 -21.17 -1.42 -7.80
N ALA A 267 -20.46 -2.56 -7.80
CA ALA A 267 -19.78 -3.04 -8.99
C ALA A 267 -20.75 -3.20 -10.18
N THR A 268 -20.33 -2.67 -11.30
CA THR A 268 -21.01 -2.81 -12.60
C THR A 268 -20.62 -4.14 -13.26
N GLU A 269 -21.41 -4.56 -14.25
CA GLU A 269 -21.07 -5.74 -15.07
C GLU A 269 -19.67 -5.60 -15.71
N ALA A 270 -19.33 -4.42 -16.22
CA ALA A 270 -18.01 -4.16 -16.82
C ALA A 270 -16.87 -4.38 -15.82
N GLN A 271 -17.03 -3.95 -14.57
CA GLN A 271 -16.06 -4.18 -13.50
C GLN A 271 -15.93 -5.67 -13.17
N VAL A 272 -17.05 -6.41 -13.11
CA VAL A 272 -17.04 -7.87 -12.91
C VAL A 272 -16.27 -8.56 -14.04
N VAL A 273 -16.53 -8.19 -15.31
CA VAL A 273 -15.78 -8.73 -16.45
C VAL A 273 -14.27 -8.45 -16.33
N GLN A 274 -13.88 -7.24 -15.97
CA GLN A 274 -12.47 -6.91 -15.79
C GLN A 274 -11.85 -7.68 -14.62
N ALA A 275 -12.57 -7.85 -13.51
CA ALA A 275 -12.15 -8.67 -12.40
C ALA A 275 -11.86 -10.12 -12.85
N PHE A 276 -12.74 -10.73 -13.62
CA PHE A 276 -12.52 -12.06 -14.18
C PHE A 276 -11.32 -12.12 -15.13
N LYS A 277 -11.11 -11.11 -15.98
CA LYS A 277 -9.93 -11.02 -16.86
C LYS A 277 -8.64 -10.96 -16.05
N LEU A 278 -8.61 -10.16 -14.98
CA LEU A 278 -7.47 -10.08 -14.07
C LEU A 278 -7.18 -11.43 -13.41
N LEU A 279 -8.19 -12.07 -12.82
CA LEU A 279 -8.04 -13.35 -12.13
C LEU A 279 -7.60 -14.47 -13.07
N THR A 280 -8.13 -14.51 -14.29
CA THR A 280 -7.80 -15.56 -15.27
C THR A 280 -6.50 -15.30 -16.02
N SER A 281 -5.95 -14.10 -15.97
CA SER A 281 -4.62 -13.79 -16.51
C SER A 281 -3.48 -14.39 -15.69
N ASP A 282 -3.72 -14.68 -14.42
CA ASP A 282 -2.75 -15.30 -13.53
C ASP A 282 -2.71 -16.82 -13.75
N LYS A 283 -1.61 -17.30 -14.30
CA LYS A 283 -1.40 -18.73 -14.59
C LYS A 283 -1.34 -19.62 -13.35
N GLN A 284 -1.15 -19.05 -12.16
CA GLN A 284 -1.15 -19.79 -10.90
C GLN A 284 -2.57 -20.10 -10.42
N VAL A 285 -3.58 -19.38 -10.90
CA VAL A 285 -4.97 -19.56 -10.51
C VAL A 285 -5.53 -20.85 -11.12
N LYS A 286 -5.95 -21.75 -10.24
CA LYS A 286 -6.52 -23.07 -10.58
C LYS A 286 -8.01 -23.18 -10.27
N ALA A 287 -8.54 -22.31 -9.42
CA ALA A 287 -9.97 -22.18 -9.14
C ALA A 287 -10.31 -20.71 -8.83
N LEU A 288 -11.55 -20.32 -9.08
CA LEU A 288 -12.08 -19.02 -8.69
C LEU A 288 -13.13 -19.17 -7.59
N LEU A 289 -13.04 -18.37 -6.56
CA LEU A 289 -14.04 -18.21 -5.53
C LEU A 289 -14.62 -16.80 -5.58
N VAL A 290 -15.91 -16.71 -5.88
CA VAL A 290 -16.67 -15.47 -5.86
C VAL A 290 -17.57 -15.48 -4.63
N ASN A 291 -17.40 -14.52 -3.76
CA ASN A 291 -18.17 -14.40 -2.52
C ASN A 291 -18.82 -13.01 -2.44
N ILE A 292 -20.11 -12.94 -2.69
CA ILE A 292 -20.88 -11.69 -2.78
C ILE A 292 -21.93 -11.66 -1.69
N PHE A 293 -21.95 -10.56 -0.97
CA PHE A 293 -23.06 -10.20 -0.08
C PHE A 293 -23.85 -9.06 -0.71
N GLY A 294 -25.06 -9.38 -1.20
CA GLY A 294 -25.98 -8.43 -1.84
C GLY A 294 -26.59 -7.49 -0.80
N GLY A 295 -26.16 -6.24 -0.86
CA GLY A 295 -26.78 -5.12 -0.15
C GLY A 295 -27.46 -4.18 -1.14
N ILE A 296 -26.82 -3.04 -1.39
CA ILE A 296 -27.21 -2.10 -2.47
C ILE A 296 -27.07 -2.79 -3.82
N MET A 297 -25.98 -3.51 -4.04
CA MET A 297 -25.79 -4.41 -5.16
C MET A 297 -26.67 -5.65 -5.01
N LYS A 298 -27.50 -5.97 -6.01
CA LYS A 298 -28.41 -7.10 -5.97
C LYS A 298 -27.77 -8.36 -6.55
N CYS A 299 -28.01 -9.50 -5.90
CA CYS A 299 -27.40 -10.78 -6.30
C CYS A 299 -27.75 -11.21 -7.72
N ASP A 300 -28.95 -10.90 -8.21
CA ASP A 300 -29.36 -11.21 -9.58
C ASP A 300 -28.55 -10.43 -10.64
N VAL A 301 -28.25 -9.16 -10.39
CA VAL A 301 -27.40 -8.34 -11.28
C VAL A 301 -25.97 -8.89 -11.30
N VAL A 302 -25.44 -9.20 -10.13
CA VAL A 302 -24.07 -9.78 -10.03
C VAL A 302 -24.01 -11.16 -10.67
N ALA A 303 -25.00 -12.01 -10.45
CA ALA A 303 -25.06 -13.34 -11.06
C ALA A 303 -25.05 -13.27 -12.59
N GLN A 304 -25.79 -12.31 -13.17
CA GLN A 304 -25.79 -12.09 -14.62
C GLN A 304 -24.39 -11.62 -15.08
N GLY A 305 -23.78 -10.68 -14.36
CA GLY A 305 -22.42 -10.22 -14.65
C GLY A 305 -21.39 -11.36 -14.58
N ILE A 306 -21.49 -12.26 -13.59
CA ILE A 306 -20.62 -13.43 -13.45
C ILE A 306 -20.77 -14.38 -14.65
N VAL A 307 -22.01 -14.68 -15.06
CA VAL A 307 -22.28 -15.55 -16.21
C VAL A 307 -21.72 -14.95 -17.50
N ASN A 308 -21.97 -13.66 -17.74
CA ASN A 308 -21.48 -12.96 -18.91
C ASN A 308 -19.93 -12.89 -18.91
N ALA A 309 -19.32 -12.58 -17.77
CA ALA A 309 -17.88 -12.54 -17.61
C ALA A 309 -17.24 -13.91 -17.86
N ALA A 310 -17.79 -14.99 -17.27
CA ALA A 310 -17.28 -16.35 -17.46
C ALA A 310 -17.33 -16.77 -18.94
N LYS A 311 -18.38 -16.37 -19.65
CA LYS A 311 -18.53 -16.60 -21.10
C LYS A 311 -17.51 -15.79 -21.91
N GLU A 312 -17.35 -14.51 -21.61
CA GLU A 312 -16.45 -13.60 -22.32
C GLU A 312 -14.98 -14.02 -22.20
N VAL A 313 -14.55 -14.42 -20.99
CA VAL A 313 -13.15 -14.87 -20.77
C VAL A 313 -12.91 -16.33 -21.17
N GLY A 314 -13.96 -17.09 -21.53
CA GLY A 314 -13.86 -18.49 -21.85
C GLY A 314 -13.30 -19.30 -20.66
N LEU A 315 -13.91 -19.16 -19.49
CA LEU A 315 -13.44 -19.69 -18.22
C LEU A 315 -13.17 -21.20 -18.28
N LYS A 316 -11.98 -21.63 -17.89
CA LYS A 316 -11.53 -23.05 -17.94
C LYS A 316 -11.29 -23.65 -16.55
N VAL A 317 -11.29 -22.84 -15.51
CA VAL A 317 -11.08 -23.28 -14.13
C VAL A 317 -12.41 -23.38 -13.38
N PRO A 318 -12.50 -24.24 -12.34
CA PRO A 318 -13.69 -24.32 -11.50
C PRO A 318 -14.07 -22.94 -10.94
N LEU A 319 -15.35 -22.60 -11.00
CA LEU A 319 -15.91 -21.36 -10.47
C LEU A 319 -16.88 -21.69 -9.33
N ILE A 320 -16.49 -21.34 -8.13
CA ILE A 320 -17.30 -21.48 -6.91
C ILE A 320 -17.93 -20.14 -6.61
N VAL A 321 -19.26 -20.11 -6.43
CA VAL A 321 -20.00 -18.86 -6.19
C VAL A 321 -20.88 -18.99 -4.95
N ARG A 322 -20.63 -18.10 -3.99
CA ARG A 322 -21.52 -17.87 -2.85
C ARG A 322 -22.20 -16.53 -3.01
N LEU A 323 -23.52 -16.56 -3.00
CA LEU A 323 -24.37 -15.37 -3.01
C LEU A 323 -25.23 -15.33 -1.77
N GLU A 324 -25.32 -14.18 -1.12
CA GLU A 324 -26.21 -13.93 0.01
C GLU A 324 -26.74 -12.50 -0.02
N GLY A 325 -27.89 -12.25 0.63
CA GLY A 325 -28.53 -10.94 0.73
C GLY A 325 -29.63 -10.70 -0.31
N THR A 326 -29.71 -9.47 -0.83
CA THR A 326 -30.82 -9.03 -1.69
C THR A 326 -30.89 -9.79 -3.00
N ASN A 327 -32.07 -10.36 -3.33
CA ASN A 327 -32.36 -11.12 -4.56
C ASN A 327 -31.53 -12.42 -4.71
N VAL A 328 -31.11 -13.04 -3.61
CA VAL A 328 -30.25 -14.23 -3.63
C VAL A 328 -30.86 -15.39 -4.43
N GLU A 329 -32.17 -15.67 -4.29
CA GLU A 329 -32.83 -16.77 -4.98
C GLU A 329 -32.87 -16.55 -6.52
N LYS A 330 -33.08 -15.31 -6.95
CA LYS A 330 -32.99 -14.97 -8.38
C LYS A 330 -31.57 -15.12 -8.90
N GLY A 331 -30.56 -14.69 -8.12
CA GLY A 331 -29.15 -14.87 -8.47
C GLY A 331 -28.77 -16.34 -8.60
N LYS A 332 -29.16 -17.18 -7.64
CA LYS A 332 -28.95 -18.63 -7.69
C LYS A 332 -29.63 -19.29 -8.91
N ALA A 333 -30.83 -18.84 -9.28
CA ALA A 333 -31.53 -19.33 -10.48
C ALA A 333 -30.76 -18.99 -11.76
N ILE A 334 -30.25 -17.77 -11.91
CA ILE A 334 -29.42 -17.34 -13.05
C ILE A 334 -28.14 -18.21 -13.15
N LEU A 335 -27.45 -18.44 -12.04
CA LEU A 335 -26.25 -19.27 -12.04
C LEU A 335 -26.53 -20.74 -12.46
N LYS A 336 -27.66 -21.30 -12.05
CA LYS A 336 -28.09 -22.66 -12.42
C LYS A 336 -28.41 -22.82 -13.92
N THR A 337 -28.88 -21.78 -14.57
CA THR A 337 -29.23 -21.79 -16.01
C THR A 337 -28.03 -21.48 -16.90
N SER A 338 -26.87 -21.22 -16.32
CA SER A 338 -25.62 -20.95 -17.05
C SER A 338 -25.13 -22.22 -17.78
N GLU A 339 -24.59 -22.03 -18.98
CA GLU A 339 -23.87 -23.07 -19.73
C GLU A 339 -22.53 -23.47 -19.08
N HIS A 340 -22.03 -22.64 -18.17
CA HIS A 340 -20.77 -22.89 -17.45
C HIS A 340 -21.01 -23.70 -16.18
N THR A 341 -20.08 -24.58 -15.86
CA THR A 341 -20.11 -25.34 -14.60
C THR A 341 -19.77 -24.42 -13.43
N ILE A 342 -20.82 -23.83 -12.84
CA ILE A 342 -20.72 -23.01 -11.63
C ILE A 342 -21.10 -23.87 -10.43
N ILE A 343 -20.24 -23.92 -9.44
CA ILE A 343 -20.43 -24.66 -8.20
C ILE A 343 -21.02 -23.72 -7.16
N PRO A 344 -22.31 -23.84 -6.81
CA PRO A 344 -22.91 -23.01 -5.80
C PRO A 344 -22.39 -23.39 -4.41
N ALA A 345 -22.24 -22.42 -3.54
CA ALA A 345 -21.93 -22.62 -2.13
C ALA A 345 -23.01 -22.01 -1.24
N ASP A 346 -23.28 -22.68 -0.11
CA ASP A 346 -24.35 -22.30 0.81
C ASP A 346 -23.90 -21.21 1.79
N ASP A 347 -22.67 -21.33 2.28
CA ASP A 347 -22.05 -20.35 3.17
C ASP A 347 -20.55 -20.15 2.82
N LEU A 348 -19.85 -19.35 3.61
CA LEU A 348 -18.45 -19.02 3.37
C LEU A 348 -17.51 -20.22 3.61
N ASP A 349 -17.81 -21.05 4.61
CA ASP A 349 -17.03 -22.24 4.93
C ASP A 349 -17.15 -23.27 3.80
N ASP A 350 -18.36 -23.57 3.36
CA ASP A 350 -18.67 -24.44 2.22
C ASP A 350 -18.00 -23.92 0.93
N ALA A 351 -18.01 -22.60 0.71
CA ALA A 351 -17.37 -22.01 -0.45
C ALA A 351 -15.86 -22.25 -0.48
N ALA A 352 -15.19 -22.02 0.65
CA ALA A 352 -13.75 -22.26 0.78
C ALA A 352 -13.40 -23.75 0.67
N HIS A 353 -14.17 -24.63 1.34
CA HIS A 353 -14.00 -26.08 1.24
C HIS A 353 -14.13 -26.56 -0.21
N LYS A 354 -15.18 -26.14 -0.93
CA LYS A 354 -15.39 -26.49 -2.35
C LYS A 354 -14.25 -25.96 -3.24
N ALA A 355 -13.77 -24.75 -3.01
CA ALA A 355 -12.67 -24.16 -3.77
C ALA A 355 -11.38 -24.95 -3.58
N VAL A 356 -11.01 -25.29 -2.36
CA VAL A 356 -9.82 -26.09 -2.06
C VAL A 356 -9.95 -27.48 -2.65
N LYS A 357 -11.09 -28.14 -2.44
CA LYS A 357 -11.34 -29.49 -2.96
C LYS A 357 -11.30 -29.56 -4.49
N SER A 358 -11.64 -28.50 -5.20
CA SER A 358 -11.66 -28.50 -6.67
C SER A 358 -10.28 -28.51 -7.32
N ILE A 359 -9.22 -28.23 -6.54
CA ILE A 359 -7.82 -28.16 -7.02
C ILE A 359 -6.89 -29.18 -6.33
N SER A 360 -7.43 -30.00 -5.42
CA SER A 360 -6.72 -31.05 -4.66
C SER A 360 -6.46 -32.30 -5.51
#